data_c18e169e323266f1149c508c78ddf636
#
_entry.id   c18e169e323266f1149c508c78ddf636
#
_cell.length_a   1.000
_cell.length_b   1.000
_cell.length_c   1.000
_cell.angle_alpha   90.00
_cell.angle_beta   90.00
_cell.angle_gamma   90.00
#
_symmetry.space_group_name_H-M   'P 1'
#
loop_
_entity.id
_entity.type
_entity.pdbx_description
1 polymer ?
#
loop_
_entity_poly.entity_id
_entity_poly.type
_entity_poly.pdbx_seq_one_letter_code
_entity_poly.pdbx_strand_id
1 'polypeptide(L)'
;MSKGQKHTEQSLQWKWVIIGAVVGLVIVGVSYFIVEQTFHNVQIQILIMLVGCAATGGVVGYYSPGVTIKEAAIGGFLVVLIMSGLLYAREAEVAKHMALNVVLILLGIPVSWVGGWAGENLQGSQVNLDEELKADKFQWKWVITAVVVGFVLNVLFVFLPSKIFAVNLNVELVAFLVSFVIAGFIVGYKSPGVTIKEPAFAGILAVIMEWLFLEFVLKLTIDIPYLIAGLALGFLFTLIGAWLGEKYQESLGKRITL
;
A
#
# COMPACT_ATOMS: atom_id res chain seq x y z
N MET A 1 3.71 -41.60 14.75
CA MET A 1 4.68 -41.13 13.75
C MET A 1 3.96 -40.14 12.82
N SER A 2 3.99 -38.86 13.16
CA SER A 2 3.41 -37.79 12.37
C SER A 2 4.35 -37.47 11.21
N LYS A 3 3.92 -37.74 9.98
CA LYS A 3 4.64 -37.32 8.78
C LYS A 3 4.61 -35.79 8.73
N GLY A 4 5.78 -35.16 8.98
CA GLY A 4 5.96 -33.73 8.78
C GLY A 4 5.51 -33.35 7.37
N GLN A 5 4.46 -32.55 7.28
CA GLN A 5 4.12 -31.85 6.07
C GLN A 5 5.31 -30.93 5.73
N LYS A 6 6.09 -31.32 4.73
CA LYS A 6 7.02 -30.41 4.10
C LYS A 6 6.20 -29.25 3.55
N HIS A 7 6.39 -28.07 4.13
CA HIS A 7 5.99 -26.83 3.45
C HIS A 7 6.75 -26.81 2.11
N THR A 8 6.09 -27.23 1.06
CA THR A 8 6.55 -26.97 -0.29
C THR A 8 6.47 -25.46 -0.45
N GLU A 9 7.62 -24.78 -0.41
CA GLU A 9 7.73 -23.40 -0.90
C GLU A 9 7.07 -23.39 -2.27
N GLN A 10 5.95 -22.68 -2.39
CA GLN A 10 5.29 -22.54 -3.68
C GLN A 10 6.28 -21.83 -4.60
N SER A 11 6.68 -22.51 -5.65
CA SER A 11 7.55 -21.95 -6.67
C SER A 11 6.88 -20.74 -7.31
N LEU A 12 7.65 -19.68 -7.55
CA LEU A 12 7.17 -18.45 -8.16
C LEU A 12 6.42 -18.75 -9.48
N GLN A 13 5.18 -18.30 -9.57
CA GLN A 13 4.33 -18.55 -10.72
C GLN A 13 4.48 -17.43 -11.77
N TRP A 14 5.47 -17.52 -12.60
CA TRP A 14 5.79 -16.53 -13.64
C TRP A 14 4.61 -16.15 -14.54
N LYS A 15 3.69 -17.09 -14.78
CA LYS A 15 2.46 -16.82 -15.54
C LYS A 15 1.68 -15.64 -14.93
N TRP A 16 1.52 -15.62 -13.63
CA TRP A 16 0.77 -14.58 -12.94
C TRP A 16 1.54 -13.27 -12.82
N VAL A 17 2.86 -13.33 -12.69
CA VAL A 17 3.73 -12.15 -12.80
C VAL A 17 3.53 -11.45 -14.14
N ILE A 18 3.58 -12.23 -15.24
CA ILE A 18 3.42 -11.69 -16.60
C ILE A 18 2.00 -11.13 -16.81
N ILE A 19 0.96 -11.89 -16.43
CA ILE A 19 -0.43 -11.42 -16.54
C ILE A 19 -0.61 -10.12 -15.75
N GLY A 20 -0.15 -10.07 -14.51
CA GLY A 20 -0.23 -8.88 -13.68
C GLY A 20 0.50 -7.69 -14.29
N ALA A 21 1.73 -7.90 -14.77
CA ALA A 21 2.50 -6.85 -15.42
C ALA A 21 1.81 -6.32 -16.69
N VAL A 22 1.26 -7.19 -17.54
CA VAL A 22 0.52 -6.77 -18.75
C VAL A 22 -0.72 -5.98 -18.38
N VAL A 23 -1.54 -6.47 -17.44
CA VAL A 23 -2.74 -5.76 -16.99
C VAL A 23 -2.38 -4.41 -16.40
N GLY A 24 -1.34 -4.35 -15.56
CA GLY A 24 -0.87 -3.10 -14.98
C GLY A 24 -0.37 -2.11 -16.02
N LEU A 25 0.41 -2.57 -17.00
CA LEU A 25 0.89 -1.73 -18.09
C LEU A 25 -0.27 -1.17 -18.92
N VAL A 26 -1.31 -1.95 -19.19
CA VAL A 26 -2.50 -1.47 -19.89
C VAL A 26 -3.22 -0.42 -19.07
N ILE A 27 -3.48 -0.68 -17.78
CA ILE A 27 -4.16 0.27 -16.89
C ILE A 27 -3.35 1.56 -16.77
N VAL A 28 -2.06 1.47 -16.47
CA VAL A 28 -1.18 2.64 -16.32
C VAL A 28 -1.04 3.39 -17.64
N GLY A 29 -0.81 2.67 -18.75
CA GLY A 29 -0.61 3.27 -20.07
C GLY A 29 -1.84 4.04 -20.57
N VAL A 30 -3.03 3.44 -20.45
CA VAL A 30 -4.29 4.09 -20.82
C VAL A 30 -4.56 5.29 -19.92
N SER A 31 -4.42 5.12 -18.61
CA SER A 31 -4.66 6.21 -17.65
C SER A 31 -3.65 7.34 -17.81
N TYR A 32 -2.38 7.01 -18.05
CA TYR A 32 -1.33 7.98 -18.34
C TYR A 32 -1.67 8.81 -19.58
N PHE A 33 -2.06 8.14 -20.68
CA PHE A 33 -2.41 8.82 -21.92
C PHE A 33 -3.58 9.80 -21.75
N ILE A 34 -4.63 9.39 -21.03
CA ILE A 34 -5.79 10.25 -20.74
C ILE A 34 -5.37 11.47 -19.92
N VAL A 35 -4.56 11.26 -18.89
CA VAL A 35 -4.17 12.33 -17.97
C VAL A 35 -3.15 13.27 -18.60
N GLU A 36 -2.23 12.76 -19.39
CA GLU A 36 -1.29 13.61 -20.12
C GLU A 36 -2.01 14.62 -21.01
N GLN A 37 -3.07 14.17 -21.70
CA GLN A 37 -3.86 15.07 -22.55
C GLN A 37 -4.70 16.07 -21.76
N THR A 38 -5.13 15.72 -20.55
CA THR A 38 -6.08 16.53 -19.79
C THR A 38 -5.41 17.46 -18.79
N PHE A 39 -4.38 17.01 -18.10
CA PHE A 39 -3.86 17.70 -16.93
C PHE A 39 -2.40 18.17 -17.02
N HIS A 40 -1.58 17.64 -17.93
CA HIS A 40 -0.15 17.96 -18.10
C HIS A 40 0.62 18.07 -16.76
N ASN A 41 0.24 17.24 -15.77
CA ASN A 41 0.73 17.31 -14.41
C ASN A 41 1.44 16.00 -14.01
N VAL A 42 2.77 16.06 -13.82
CA VAL A 42 3.61 14.92 -13.45
C VAL A 42 3.15 14.25 -12.16
N GLN A 43 2.63 15.02 -11.20
CA GLN A 43 2.18 14.48 -9.91
C GLN A 43 0.97 13.56 -10.09
N ILE A 44 0.01 13.94 -10.95
CA ILE A 44 -1.15 13.11 -11.27
C ILE A 44 -0.71 11.85 -12.02
N GLN A 45 0.28 11.96 -12.91
CA GLN A 45 0.83 10.80 -13.62
C GLN A 45 1.43 9.77 -12.65
N ILE A 46 2.17 10.24 -11.63
CA ILE A 46 2.74 9.39 -10.57
C ILE A 46 1.62 8.67 -9.80
N LEU A 47 0.58 9.39 -9.39
CA LEU A 47 -0.56 8.80 -8.69
C LEU A 47 -1.22 7.69 -9.49
N ILE A 48 -1.40 7.90 -10.79
CA ILE A 48 -1.96 6.88 -11.69
C ILE A 48 -1.06 5.66 -11.77
N MET A 49 0.26 5.83 -11.82
CA MET A 49 1.19 4.70 -11.77
C MET A 49 1.00 3.88 -10.50
N LEU A 50 0.87 4.53 -9.35
CA LEU A 50 0.66 3.83 -8.08
C LEU A 50 -0.70 3.11 -8.03
N VAL A 51 -1.77 3.75 -8.50
CA VAL A 51 -3.08 3.10 -8.63
C VAL A 51 -3.02 1.90 -9.59
N GLY A 52 -2.31 2.03 -10.70
CA GLY A 52 -2.06 0.92 -11.62
C GLY A 52 -1.32 -0.24 -10.96
N CYS A 53 -0.31 0.06 -10.13
CA CYS A 53 0.39 -0.97 -9.34
C CYS A 53 -0.55 -1.68 -8.36
N ALA A 54 -1.42 -0.95 -7.65
CA ALA A 54 -2.41 -1.54 -6.77
C ALA A 54 -3.38 -2.44 -7.53
N ALA A 55 -3.88 -1.99 -8.69
CA ALA A 55 -4.75 -2.77 -9.56
C ALA A 55 -4.06 -4.02 -10.11
N THR A 56 -2.78 -3.92 -10.49
CA THR A 56 -1.95 -5.07 -10.91
C THR A 56 -1.94 -6.13 -9.82
N GLY A 57 -1.60 -5.72 -8.60
CA GLY A 57 -1.60 -6.61 -7.45
C GLY A 57 -2.97 -7.22 -7.20
N GLY A 58 -4.03 -6.39 -7.21
CA GLY A 58 -5.41 -6.83 -7.00
C GLY A 58 -5.86 -7.90 -7.99
N VAL A 59 -5.56 -7.72 -9.27
CA VAL A 59 -5.87 -8.70 -10.32
C VAL A 59 -5.11 -10.01 -10.09
N VAL A 60 -3.81 -9.93 -9.80
CA VAL A 60 -3.00 -11.13 -9.50
C VAL A 60 -3.55 -11.87 -8.29
N GLY A 61 -3.78 -11.15 -7.17
CA GLY A 61 -4.27 -11.76 -5.94
C GLY A 61 -5.67 -12.36 -6.09
N TYR A 62 -6.54 -11.74 -6.90
CA TYR A 62 -7.91 -12.22 -7.09
C TYR A 62 -8.02 -13.44 -8.02
N TYR A 63 -7.25 -13.49 -9.10
CA TYR A 63 -7.39 -14.52 -10.13
C TYR A 63 -6.38 -15.66 -10.02
N SER A 64 -5.27 -15.47 -9.29
CA SER A 64 -4.26 -16.52 -9.17
C SER A 64 -4.66 -17.58 -8.14
N PRO A 65 -4.37 -18.86 -8.40
CA PRO A 65 -4.61 -19.92 -7.42
C PRO A 65 -3.52 -19.90 -6.34
N GLY A 66 -3.91 -19.78 -5.07
CA GLY A 66 -3.01 -19.83 -3.92
C GLY A 66 -2.51 -18.46 -3.47
N VAL A 67 -1.52 -18.43 -2.58
CA VAL A 67 -0.93 -17.20 -2.02
C VAL A 67 0.10 -16.65 -3.01
N THR A 68 -0.24 -15.59 -3.72
CA THR A 68 0.55 -15.03 -4.83
C THR A 68 0.98 -13.58 -4.60
N ILE A 69 1.16 -13.20 -3.33
CA ILE A 69 1.60 -11.85 -2.95
C ILE A 69 2.99 -11.52 -3.54
N LYS A 70 3.88 -12.52 -3.65
CA LYS A 70 5.22 -12.34 -4.25
C LYS A 70 5.10 -12.01 -5.74
N GLU A 71 4.24 -12.72 -6.46
CA GLU A 71 3.96 -12.51 -7.88
C GLU A 71 3.36 -11.12 -8.12
N ALA A 72 2.44 -10.69 -7.27
CA ALA A 72 1.87 -9.35 -7.31
C ALA A 72 2.94 -8.26 -7.13
N ALA A 73 3.82 -8.41 -6.14
CA ALA A 73 4.90 -7.46 -5.88
C ALA A 73 5.87 -7.36 -7.07
N ILE A 74 6.28 -8.50 -7.65
CA ILE A 74 7.17 -8.54 -8.81
C ILE A 74 6.46 -7.96 -10.06
N GLY A 75 5.18 -8.28 -10.25
CA GLY A 75 4.36 -7.70 -11.33
C GLY A 75 4.33 -6.17 -11.26
N GLY A 76 4.05 -5.61 -10.10
CA GLY A 76 4.07 -4.17 -9.86
C GLY A 76 5.44 -3.53 -10.07
N PHE A 77 6.52 -4.20 -9.63
CA PHE A 77 7.88 -3.77 -9.91
C PHE A 77 8.15 -3.66 -11.42
N LEU A 78 7.75 -4.68 -12.19
CA LEU A 78 7.93 -4.69 -13.65
C LEU A 78 7.12 -3.57 -14.31
N VAL A 79 5.90 -3.29 -13.86
CA VAL A 79 5.09 -2.18 -14.37
C VAL A 79 5.81 -0.86 -14.19
N VAL A 80 6.29 -0.56 -12.99
CA VAL A 80 7.01 0.69 -12.73
C VAL A 80 8.31 0.77 -13.52
N LEU A 81 9.08 -0.32 -13.56
CA LEU A 81 10.35 -0.37 -14.29
C LEU A 81 10.15 -0.08 -15.79
N ILE A 82 9.17 -0.75 -16.42
CA ILE A 82 8.89 -0.59 -17.85
C ILE A 82 8.35 0.81 -18.13
N MET A 83 7.39 1.30 -17.34
CA MET A 83 6.81 2.63 -17.53
C MET A 83 7.86 3.73 -17.30
N SER A 84 8.70 3.60 -16.26
CA SER A 84 9.81 4.53 -16.03
C SER A 84 10.80 4.54 -17.21
N GLY A 85 11.10 3.36 -17.77
CA GLY A 85 11.96 3.24 -18.95
C GLY A 85 11.35 3.89 -20.20
N LEU A 86 10.04 3.70 -20.43
CA LEU A 86 9.32 4.32 -21.56
C LEU A 86 9.27 5.84 -21.42
N LEU A 87 9.00 6.36 -20.22
CA LEU A 87 8.99 7.79 -19.94
C LEU A 87 10.38 8.40 -20.12
N TYR A 88 11.41 7.71 -19.64
CA TYR A 88 12.81 8.12 -19.83
C TYR A 88 13.20 8.19 -21.31
N ALA A 89 12.76 7.24 -22.10
CA ALA A 89 13.05 7.21 -23.55
C ALA A 89 12.30 8.31 -24.34
N ARG A 90 11.13 8.74 -23.82
CA ARG A 90 10.31 9.78 -24.48
C ARG A 90 10.73 11.21 -24.14
N GLU A 91 11.09 11.47 -22.89
CA GLU A 91 11.39 12.80 -22.39
C GLU A 91 12.74 12.83 -21.68
N ALA A 92 13.74 13.48 -22.30
CA ALA A 92 15.07 13.65 -21.70
C ALA A 92 15.02 14.44 -20.37
N GLU A 93 13.96 15.22 -20.12
CA GLU A 93 13.75 15.91 -18.85
C GLU A 93 13.42 14.97 -17.69
N VAL A 94 12.75 13.83 -17.95
CA VAL A 94 12.44 12.81 -16.94
C VAL A 94 13.75 12.18 -16.41
N ALA A 95 14.80 12.14 -17.23
CA ALA A 95 16.13 11.71 -16.79
C ALA A 95 16.71 12.55 -15.64
N LYS A 96 16.33 13.83 -15.56
CA LYS A 96 16.75 14.72 -14.47
C LYS A 96 16.10 14.36 -13.12
N HIS A 97 15.06 13.53 -13.14
CA HIS A 97 14.31 13.10 -11.94
C HIS A 97 14.63 11.66 -11.52
N MET A 98 15.91 11.25 -11.61
CA MET A 98 16.35 9.90 -11.23
C MET A 98 15.88 9.51 -9.81
N ALA A 99 15.92 10.44 -8.86
CA ALA A 99 15.43 10.22 -7.50
C ALA A 99 13.93 9.88 -7.47
N LEU A 100 13.13 10.51 -8.33
CA LEU A 100 11.70 10.24 -8.47
C LEU A 100 11.43 8.81 -8.94
N ASN A 101 12.17 8.34 -9.94
CA ASN A 101 12.03 6.98 -10.44
C ASN A 101 12.40 5.93 -9.39
N VAL A 102 13.44 6.18 -8.59
CA VAL A 102 13.79 5.31 -7.46
C VAL A 102 12.67 5.25 -6.43
N VAL A 103 12.08 6.39 -6.06
CA VAL A 103 10.95 6.45 -5.14
C VAL A 103 9.74 5.71 -5.70
N LEU A 104 9.42 5.86 -6.98
CA LEU A 104 8.32 5.15 -7.63
C LEU A 104 8.54 3.63 -7.64
N ILE A 105 9.75 3.17 -7.91
CA ILE A 105 10.09 1.74 -7.84
C ILE A 105 9.91 1.23 -6.41
N LEU A 106 10.42 1.97 -5.42
CA LEU A 106 10.30 1.61 -4.01
C LEU A 106 8.84 1.59 -3.51
N LEU A 107 7.99 2.48 -4.01
CA LEU A 107 6.56 2.55 -3.67
C LEU A 107 5.71 1.55 -4.47
N GLY A 108 6.03 1.32 -5.73
CA GLY A 108 5.28 0.41 -6.61
C GLY A 108 5.24 -1.03 -6.09
N ILE A 109 6.35 -1.52 -5.53
CA ILE A 109 6.44 -2.86 -4.95
C ILE A 109 5.44 -3.05 -3.78
N PRO A 110 5.50 -2.26 -2.70
CA PRO A 110 4.58 -2.43 -1.58
C PRO A 110 3.13 -2.11 -1.94
N VAL A 111 2.87 -1.15 -2.82
CA VAL A 111 1.52 -0.84 -3.28
C VAL A 111 0.91 -2.01 -4.05
N SER A 112 1.66 -2.63 -4.96
CA SER A 112 1.21 -3.84 -5.67
C SER A 112 1.07 -5.05 -4.75
N TRP A 113 1.95 -5.18 -3.75
CA TRP A 113 1.86 -6.22 -2.72
C TRP A 113 0.55 -6.13 -1.93
N VAL A 114 0.15 -4.92 -1.51
CA VAL A 114 -1.13 -4.70 -0.82
C VAL A 114 -2.31 -4.92 -1.75
N GLY A 115 -2.20 -4.51 -3.02
CA GLY A 115 -3.19 -4.87 -4.03
C GLY A 115 -3.39 -6.39 -4.11
N GLY A 116 -2.28 -7.16 -4.17
CA GLY A 116 -2.29 -8.63 -4.16
C GLY A 116 -2.99 -9.20 -2.93
N TRP A 117 -2.64 -8.72 -1.75
CA TRP A 117 -3.29 -9.10 -0.52
C TRP A 117 -4.80 -8.79 -0.51
N ALA A 118 -5.20 -7.61 -0.99
CA ALA A 118 -6.61 -7.24 -1.11
C ALA A 118 -7.35 -8.18 -2.08
N GLY A 119 -6.74 -8.50 -3.22
CA GLY A 119 -7.28 -9.44 -4.19
C GLY A 119 -7.47 -10.85 -3.61
N GLU A 120 -6.47 -11.37 -2.89
CA GLU A 120 -6.57 -12.67 -2.20
C GLU A 120 -7.69 -12.70 -1.13
N ASN A 121 -7.84 -11.60 -0.37
CA ASN A 121 -8.93 -11.50 0.60
C ASN A 121 -10.31 -11.49 -0.07
N LEU A 122 -10.44 -10.85 -1.22
CA LEU A 122 -11.69 -10.85 -2.00
C LEU A 122 -11.97 -12.21 -2.63
N GLN A 123 -10.94 -12.97 -2.98
CA GLN A 123 -11.07 -14.34 -3.47
C GLN A 123 -11.57 -15.31 -2.39
N GLY A 124 -11.43 -14.95 -1.10
CA GLY A 124 -11.84 -15.79 0.03
C GLY A 124 -10.89 -16.96 0.28
N SER A 125 -9.63 -16.87 -0.17
CA SER A 125 -8.59 -17.83 0.16
C SER A 125 -8.39 -17.89 1.68
N GLN A 126 -8.62 -19.06 2.26
CA GLN A 126 -8.54 -19.26 3.72
C GLN A 126 -7.11 -19.00 4.18
N VAL A 127 -6.98 -18.04 5.07
CA VAL A 127 -5.76 -17.88 5.88
C VAL A 127 -5.57 -19.16 6.67
N ASN A 128 -4.44 -19.86 6.48
CA ASN A 128 -4.14 -21.09 7.22
C ASN A 128 -4.14 -20.81 8.72
N LEU A 129 -4.93 -21.55 9.48
CA LEU A 129 -5.00 -21.54 10.95
C LEU A 129 -3.63 -21.73 11.64
N ASP A 130 -2.65 -22.30 10.95
CA ASP A 130 -1.28 -22.51 11.48
C ASP A 130 -0.47 -21.21 11.65
N GLU A 131 -0.90 -20.07 11.09
CA GLU A 131 -0.30 -18.75 11.34
C GLU A 131 -0.82 -18.11 12.64
N GLU A 132 -1.96 -18.53 13.18
CA GLU A 132 -2.52 -18.02 14.44
C GLU A 132 -1.65 -18.37 15.67
N LEU A 133 -0.89 -19.47 15.62
CA LEU A 133 -0.01 -19.90 16.71
C LEU A 133 1.27 -19.05 16.85
N LYS A 134 1.46 -18.03 16.02
CA LYS A 134 2.62 -17.11 16.09
C LYS A 134 2.27 -15.75 16.69
N ALA A 135 1.18 -15.64 17.43
CA ALA A 135 0.65 -14.37 17.98
C ALA A 135 1.63 -13.58 18.87
N ASP A 136 2.73 -14.19 19.33
CA ASP A 136 3.70 -13.56 20.22
C ASP A 136 4.88 -12.86 19.50
N LYS A 137 4.96 -13.01 18.17
CA LYS A 137 6.05 -12.40 17.38
C LYS A 137 5.55 -11.18 16.63
N PHE A 138 6.37 -10.10 16.66
CA PHE A 138 6.14 -8.89 15.88
C PHE A 138 5.89 -9.23 14.39
N GLN A 139 4.73 -8.82 13.87
CA GLN A 139 4.26 -9.24 12.56
C GLN A 139 4.45 -8.13 11.52
N TRP A 140 5.60 -8.10 10.89
CA TRP A 140 5.95 -7.15 9.82
C TRP A 140 4.91 -7.07 8.68
N LYS A 141 4.24 -8.17 8.40
CA LYS A 141 3.16 -8.22 7.41
C LYS A 141 2.09 -7.17 7.68
N TRP A 142 1.64 -7.05 8.93
CA TRP A 142 0.61 -6.10 9.31
C TRP A 142 1.12 -4.67 9.36
N VAL A 143 2.38 -4.47 9.75
CA VAL A 143 3.04 -3.16 9.68
C VAL A 143 3.05 -2.65 8.25
N ILE A 144 3.57 -3.46 7.32
CA ILE A 144 3.65 -3.08 5.91
C ILE A 144 2.26 -2.85 5.32
N THR A 145 1.29 -3.71 5.65
CA THR A 145 -0.10 -3.54 5.21
C THR A 145 -0.67 -2.20 5.67
N ALA A 146 -0.52 -1.84 6.95
CA ALA A 146 -1.02 -0.57 7.47
C ALA A 146 -0.32 0.64 6.83
N VAL A 147 1.01 0.58 6.69
CA VAL A 147 1.80 1.66 6.04
C VAL A 147 1.27 1.93 4.64
N VAL A 148 1.11 0.88 3.84
CA VAL A 148 0.69 1.05 2.44
C VAL A 148 -0.78 1.44 2.35
N VAL A 149 -1.66 0.86 3.15
CA VAL A 149 -3.07 1.27 3.18
C VAL A 149 -3.19 2.73 3.60
N GLY A 150 -2.50 3.15 4.67
CA GLY A 150 -2.51 4.54 5.12
C GLY A 150 -2.01 5.48 4.03
N PHE A 151 -0.88 5.16 3.41
CA PHE A 151 -0.31 5.94 2.32
C PHE A 151 -1.27 6.05 1.11
N VAL A 152 -1.82 4.93 0.64
CA VAL A 152 -2.77 4.92 -0.49
C VAL A 152 -4.01 5.74 -0.18
N LEU A 153 -4.56 5.61 1.03
CA LEU A 153 -5.73 6.39 1.45
C LEU A 153 -5.42 7.89 1.52
N ASN A 154 -4.24 8.28 2.03
CA ASN A 154 -3.84 9.69 2.04
C ASN A 154 -3.64 10.25 0.63
N VAL A 155 -3.04 9.46 -0.25
CA VAL A 155 -2.94 9.83 -1.66
C VAL A 155 -4.33 10.06 -2.27
N LEU A 156 -5.27 9.16 -2.04
CA LEU A 156 -6.63 9.22 -2.61
C LEU A 156 -7.50 10.29 -1.97
N PHE A 157 -7.42 10.48 -0.66
CA PHE A 157 -8.36 11.35 0.07
C PHE A 157 -7.80 12.72 0.41
N VAL A 158 -6.48 12.90 0.40
CA VAL A 158 -5.83 14.18 0.69
C VAL A 158 -5.22 14.77 -0.58
N PHE A 159 -4.23 14.09 -1.17
CA PHE A 159 -3.46 14.68 -2.28
C PHE A 159 -4.27 14.83 -3.57
N LEU A 160 -5.03 13.81 -3.95
CA LEU A 160 -5.80 13.85 -5.19
C LEU A 160 -6.90 14.92 -5.13
N PRO A 161 -7.75 14.99 -4.08
CA PRO A 161 -8.75 16.04 -3.97
C PRO A 161 -8.16 17.44 -3.87
N SER A 162 -7.06 17.64 -3.13
CA SER A 162 -6.42 18.96 -2.98
C SER A 162 -5.91 19.52 -4.32
N LYS A 163 -5.53 18.67 -5.25
CA LYS A 163 -5.08 19.07 -6.59
C LYS A 163 -6.21 19.34 -7.58
N ILE A 164 -7.37 18.70 -7.37
CA ILE A 164 -8.52 18.80 -8.29
C ILE A 164 -9.53 19.83 -7.82
N PHE A 165 -9.78 19.95 -6.52
CA PHE A 165 -10.94 20.65 -5.96
C PHE A 165 -10.61 21.84 -5.04
N ALA A 166 -9.37 22.27 -4.92
CA ALA A 166 -8.97 23.35 -4.00
C ALA A 166 -9.57 23.18 -2.59
N VAL A 167 -9.36 21.99 -2.00
CA VAL A 167 -9.97 21.59 -0.72
C VAL A 167 -9.40 22.43 0.42
N ASN A 168 -10.22 22.70 1.43
CA ASN A 168 -9.82 23.44 2.63
C ASN A 168 -8.86 22.59 3.48
N LEU A 169 -7.82 23.23 4.05
CA LEU A 169 -6.82 22.61 4.92
C LEU A 169 -7.43 21.77 6.05
N ASN A 170 -8.54 22.20 6.65
CA ASN A 170 -9.21 21.45 7.71
C ASN A 170 -9.78 20.11 7.21
N VAL A 171 -10.30 20.09 5.99
CA VAL A 171 -10.82 18.86 5.36
C VAL A 171 -9.66 17.90 5.03
N GLU A 172 -8.55 18.44 4.54
CA GLU A 172 -7.34 17.67 4.29
C GLU A 172 -6.80 17.03 5.57
N LEU A 173 -6.75 17.80 6.66
CA LEU A 173 -6.30 17.29 7.97
C LEU A 173 -7.21 16.18 8.48
N VAL A 174 -8.53 16.35 8.40
CA VAL A 174 -9.49 15.31 8.81
C VAL A 174 -9.33 14.06 7.95
N ALA A 175 -9.22 14.21 6.63
CA ALA A 175 -9.03 13.09 5.72
C ALA A 175 -7.71 12.34 6.02
N PHE A 176 -6.64 13.08 6.30
CA PHE A 176 -5.35 12.54 6.73
C PHE A 176 -5.49 11.68 8.00
N LEU A 177 -6.12 12.21 9.05
CA LEU A 177 -6.32 11.49 10.30
C LEU A 177 -7.21 10.26 10.14
N VAL A 178 -8.30 10.37 9.36
CA VAL A 178 -9.20 9.26 9.05
C VAL A 178 -8.48 8.15 8.31
N SER A 179 -7.56 8.46 7.41
CA SER A 179 -6.75 7.46 6.69
C SER A 179 -5.93 6.60 7.66
N PHE A 180 -5.33 7.19 8.69
CA PHE A 180 -4.61 6.45 9.72
C PHE A 180 -5.52 5.59 10.58
N VAL A 181 -6.71 6.11 10.94
CA VAL A 181 -7.70 5.32 11.67
C VAL A 181 -8.13 4.09 10.86
N ILE A 182 -8.41 4.26 9.57
CA ILE A 182 -8.80 3.13 8.69
C ILE A 182 -7.65 2.14 8.57
N ALA A 183 -6.41 2.61 8.36
CA ALA A 183 -5.24 1.74 8.27
C ALA A 183 -5.04 0.91 9.56
N GLY A 184 -5.13 1.57 10.72
CA GLY A 184 -5.07 0.91 12.01
C GLY A 184 -6.22 -0.07 12.23
N PHE A 185 -7.45 0.33 11.88
CA PHE A 185 -8.64 -0.53 11.98
C PHE A 185 -8.48 -1.84 11.20
N ILE A 186 -7.95 -1.78 9.99
CA ILE A 186 -7.71 -2.97 9.16
C ILE A 186 -6.73 -3.92 9.87
N VAL A 187 -5.67 -3.37 10.46
CA VAL A 187 -4.69 -4.18 11.21
C VAL A 187 -5.33 -4.79 12.45
N GLY A 188 -5.98 -3.99 13.29
CA GLY A 188 -6.62 -4.48 14.51
C GLY A 188 -7.73 -5.50 14.24
N TYR A 189 -8.46 -5.35 13.14
CA TYR A 189 -9.50 -6.30 12.74
C TYR A 189 -8.97 -7.61 12.16
N LYS A 190 -7.85 -7.56 11.41
CA LYS A 190 -7.32 -8.72 10.65
C LYS A 190 -6.17 -9.41 11.34
N SER A 191 -5.46 -8.74 12.25
CA SER A 191 -4.32 -9.31 12.96
C SER A 191 -4.77 -10.29 14.04
N PRO A 192 -4.17 -11.48 14.13
CA PRO A 192 -4.42 -12.39 15.24
C PRO A 192 -3.78 -11.85 16.52
N GLY A 193 -4.55 -11.76 17.59
CA GLY A 193 -4.11 -11.32 18.91
C GLY A 193 -4.14 -9.81 19.16
N VAL A 194 -3.68 -9.38 20.34
CA VAL A 194 -3.59 -7.95 20.71
C VAL A 194 -2.35 -7.34 20.09
N THR A 195 -2.54 -6.54 19.06
CA THR A 195 -1.45 -5.94 18.28
C THR A 195 -1.39 -4.43 18.50
N ILE A 196 -0.72 -4.00 19.59
CA ILE A 196 -0.49 -2.57 19.85
C ILE A 196 0.77 -2.08 19.14
N LYS A 197 1.81 -2.94 19.09
CA LYS A 197 3.14 -2.56 18.59
C LYS A 197 3.15 -2.35 17.08
N GLU A 198 2.49 -3.22 16.32
CA GLU A 198 2.46 -3.19 14.87
C GLU A 198 1.75 -1.94 14.33
N PRO A 199 0.53 -1.58 14.76
CA PRO A 199 -0.12 -0.34 14.34
C PRO A 199 0.65 0.91 14.73
N ALA A 200 1.20 0.93 15.95
CA ALA A 200 2.02 2.04 16.43
C ALA A 200 3.22 2.30 15.52
N PHE A 201 3.96 1.24 15.21
CA PHE A 201 5.13 1.32 14.34
C PHE A 201 4.73 1.64 12.89
N ALA A 202 3.62 1.10 12.42
CA ALA A 202 3.09 1.37 11.11
C ALA A 202 2.70 2.86 10.93
N GLY A 203 2.07 3.47 11.93
CA GLY A 203 1.73 4.89 11.89
C GLY A 203 2.96 5.78 11.72
N ILE A 204 4.03 5.49 12.46
CA ILE A 204 5.31 6.22 12.33
C ILE A 204 5.90 6.04 10.92
N LEU A 205 5.99 4.79 10.45
CA LEU A 205 6.56 4.49 9.12
C LEU A 205 5.75 5.10 7.99
N ALA A 206 4.42 5.13 8.11
CA ALA A 206 3.55 5.74 7.10
C ALA A 206 3.81 7.24 6.98
N VAL A 207 3.93 7.95 8.10
CA VAL A 207 4.27 9.39 8.09
C VAL A 207 5.66 9.64 7.49
N ILE A 208 6.65 8.80 7.82
CA ILE A 208 7.98 8.91 7.21
C ILE A 208 7.89 8.71 5.69
N MET A 209 7.14 7.72 5.23
CA MET A 209 6.93 7.45 3.80
C MET A 209 6.22 8.62 3.11
N GLU A 210 5.22 9.21 3.74
CA GLU A 210 4.53 10.40 3.24
C GLU A 210 5.45 11.61 3.20
N TRP A 211 6.25 11.83 4.23
CA TRP A 211 7.24 12.89 4.23
C TRP A 211 8.24 12.73 3.08
N LEU A 212 8.78 11.53 2.87
CA LEU A 212 9.65 11.25 1.73
C LEU A 212 8.94 11.52 0.39
N PHE A 213 7.68 11.13 0.27
CA PHE A 213 6.87 11.38 -0.92
C PHE A 213 6.67 12.89 -1.15
N LEU A 214 6.31 13.64 -0.11
CA LEU A 214 6.11 15.10 -0.21
C LEU A 214 7.39 15.82 -0.61
N GLU A 215 8.51 15.49 0.02
CA GLU A 215 9.77 16.18 -0.20
C GLU A 215 10.44 15.80 -1.53
N PHE A 216 10.50 14.51 -1.86
CA PHE A 216 11.22 14.03 -3.05
C PHE A 216 10.36 13.99 -4.31
N VAL A 217 9.07 13.70 -4.18
CA VAL A 217 8.15 13.59 -5.32
C VAL A 217 7.45 14.91 -5.61
N LEU A 218 6.83 15.51 -4.58
CA LEU A 218 6.07 16.74 -4.75
C LEU A 218 6.91 18.00 -4.60
N LYS A 219 8.18 17.87 -4.19
CA LYS A 219 9.11 18.99 -3.94
C LYS A 219 8.58 20.00 -2.92
N LEU A 220 7.79 19.52 -1.94
CA LEU A 220 7.27 20.32 -0.85
C LEU A 220 8.19 20.15 0.35
N THR A 221 8.73 21.24 0.85
CA THR A 221 9.54 21.24 2.07
C THR A 221 8.62 21.26 3.28
N ILE A 222 8.82 20.33 4.20
CA ILE A 222 8.06 20.26 5.45
C ILE A 222 8.97 20.62 6.61
N ASP A 223 8.58 21.62 7.38
CA ASP A 223 9.33 22.00 8.57
C ASP A 223 9.29 20.90 9.64
N ILE A 224 10.41 20.74 10.33
CA ILE A 224 10.60 19.70 11.37
C ILE A 224 9.47 19.65 12.42
N PRO A 225 8.93 20.77 12.94
CA PRO A 225 7.80 20.72 13.88
C PRO A 225 6.57 20.03 13.33
N TYR A 226 6.24 20.25 12.05
CA TYR A 226 5.10 19.59 11.40
C TYR A 226 5.34 18.10 11.19
N LEU A 227 6.59 17.70 10.88
CA LEU A 227 6.96 16.30 10.80
C LEU A 227 6.79 15.60 12.15
N ILE A 228 7.27 16.22 13.25
CA ILE A 228 7.14 15.66 14.60
C ILE A 228 5.64 15.55 14.99
N ALA A 229 4.85 16.58 14.70
CA ALA A 229 3.41 16.54 14.93
C ALA A 229 2.74 15.42 14.11
N GLY A 230 3.11 15.29 12.84
CA GLY A 230 2.63 14.22 11.97
C GLY A 230 2.96 12.83 12.50
N LEU A 231 4.20 12.61 12.98
CA LEU A 231 4.62 11.35 13.59
C LEU A 231 3.79 11.01 14.84
N ALA A 232 3.55 12.00 15.71
CA ALA A 232 2.73 11.80 16.91
C ALA A 232 1.27 11.50 16.56
N LEU A 233 0.68 12.24 15.61
CA LEU A 233 -0.69 12.02 15.16
C LEU A 233 -0.84 10.70 14.41
N GLY A 234 0.06 10.36 13.50
CA GLY A 234 0.07 9.09 12.80
C GLY A 234 0.12 7.90 13.77
N PHE A 235 1.01 7.96 14.76
CA PHE A 235 1.08 6.98 15.84
C PHE A 235 -0.24 6.85 16.59
N LEU A 236 -0.80 7.95 17.09
CA LEU A 236 -2.01 7.94 17.91
C LEU A 236 -3.24 7.47 17.13
N PHE A 237 -3.46 8.00 15.94
CA PHE A 237 -4.66 7.68 15.15
C PHE A 237 -4.63 6.25 14.60
N THR A 238 -3.46 5.73 14.27
CA THR A 238 -3.31 4.32 13.89
C THR A 238 -3.59 3.39 15.08
N LEU A 239 -3.18 3.76 16.28
CA LEU A 239 -3.53 3.01 17.51
C LEU A 239 -5.03 3.04 17.80
N ILE A 240 -5.67 4.21 17.69
CA ILE A 240 -7.12 4.34 17.86
C ILE A 240 -7.85 3.45 16.87
N GLY A 241 -7.42 3.47 15.60
CA GLY A 241 -7.96 2.61 14.58
C GLY A 241 -7.82 1.12 14.92
N ALA A 242 -6.63 0.70 15.34
CA ALA A 242 -6.37 -0.68 15.72
C ALA A 242 -7.24 -1.14 16.90
N TRP A 243 -7.36 -0.32 17.93
CA TRP A 243 -8.23 -0.61 19.05
C TRP A 243 -9.71 -0.74 18.63
N LEU A 244 -10.19 0.11 17.73
CA LEU A 244 -11.53 0.00 17.16
C LEU A 244 -11.70 -1.29 16.37
N GLY A 245 -10.69 -1.66 15.57
CA GLY A 245 -10.68 -2.89 14.79
C GLY A 245 -10.72 -4.16 15.67
N GLU A 246 -9.93 -4.17 16.74
CA GLU A 246 -9.94 -5.26 17.73
C GLU A 246 -11.31 -5.38 18.42
N LYS A 247 -11.89 -4.25 18.90
CA LYS A 247 -13.22 -4.26 19.51
C LYS A 247 -14.30 -4.74 18.54
N TYR A 248 -14.20 -4.36 17.28
CA TYR A 248 -15.13 -4.83 16.27
C TYR A 248 -14.99 -6.34 16.03
N GLN A 249 -13.76 -6.86 16.01
CA GLN A 249 -13.49 -8.29 15.91
C GLN A 249 -14.09 -9.06 17.10
N GLU A 250 -13.94 -8.55 18.34
CA GLU A 250 -14.54 -9.12 19.54
C GLU A 250 -16.07 -9.18 19.45
N SER A 251 -16.70 -8.09 18.97
CA SER A 251 -18.16 -8.03 18.85
C SER A 251 -18.75 -9.05 17.89
N LEU A 252 -17.96 -9.51 16.92
CA LEU A 252 -18.35 -10.54 15.97
C LEU A 252 -18.10 -11.97 16.48
N GLY A 253 -17.64 -12.14 17.73
CA GLY A 253 -17.32 -13.44 18.31
C GLY A 253 -16.20 -14.20 17.60
N LYS A 254 -15.39 -13.50 16.80
CA LYS A 254 -14.30 -14.07 16.00
C LYS A 254 -12.97 -14.14 16.74
N ARG A 255 -12.89 -13.58 17.95
CA ARG A 255 -11.66 -13.62 18.75
C ARG A 255 -11.53 -14.99 19.37
N ILE A 256 -10.51 -15.74 18.98
CA ILE A 256 -10.05 -16.91 19.70
C ILE A 256 -9.40 -16.37 20.98
N THR A 257 -10.10 -16.46 22.10
CA THR A 257 -9.50 -16.25 23.43
C THR A 257 -8.48 -17.35 23.64
N LEU A 258 -7.20 -16.98 23.61
CA LEU A 258 -6.11 -17.82 24.09
C LEU A 258 -6.10 -17.89 25.60
#